data_bf07f7ca6c35e31666830b38dfde8631
#
_entry.id   bf07f7ca6c35e31666830b38dfde8631
#
_cell.length_a   1.000
_cell.length_b   1.000
_cell.length_c   1.000
_cell.angle_alpha   90.00
_cell.angle_beta   90.00
_cell.angle_gamma   90.00
#
_symmetry.space_group_name_H-M   'P 1'
#
loop_
_entity.id
_entity.type
_entity.pdbx_description
1 polymer ?
#
loop_
_entity_poly.entity_id
_entity_poly.type
_entity_poly.pdbx_seq_one_letter_code
_entity_poly.pdbx_strand_id
1 'polypeptide(L)'
;MKQKIILLCLCLVCTGRSTYAQWVVSDPTNLAQGIVNSTKQVVEAAKNGQTMLQSFQETVKIYEQGKRYYDALKSVSNLVRSARKVQQCILLVGEISDIYVDGYRRIVGDENFTPAELAAIAAGYARIIEESAGELKELQDIVNPTDMSLTDK
;
A
#
# COMPACT_ATOMS: atom_id res chain seq x y z
N MET A 1 -25.25 -16.14 -43.90
CA MET A 1 -23.92 -15.58 -43.55
C MET A 1 -24.03 -14.22 -42.83
N LYS A 2 -24.82 -13.25 -43.32
CA LYS A 2 -24.98 -11.91 -42.69
C LYS A 2 -25.45 -11.97 -41.22
N GLN A 3 -26.40 -12.84 -40.85
CA GLN A 3 -26.85 -12.97 -39.47
C GLN A 3 -25.79 -13.49 -38.50
N LYS A 4 -24.90 -14.39 -38.91
CA LYS A 4 -23.80 -14.89 -38.09
C LYS A 4 -22.74 -13.83 -37.82
N ILE A 5 -22.51 -12.94 -38.79
CA ILE A 5 -21.58 -11.81 -38.66
C ILE A 5 -22.14 -10.77 -37.69
N ILE A 6 -23.45 -10.48 -37.76
CA ILE A 6 -24.14 -9.56 -36.84
C ILE A 6 -24.08 -10.08 -35.41
N LEU A 7 -24.31 -11.39 -35.22
CA LEU A 7 -24.22 -12.02 -33.89
C LEU A 7 -22.80 -11.98 -33.31
N LEU A 8 -21.79 -12.20 -34.17
CA LEU A 8 -20.37 -12.10 -33.79
C LEU A 8 -20.00 -10.67 -33.41
N CYS A 9 -20.43 -9.67 -34.15
CA CYS A 9 -20.20 -8.26 -33.82
C CYS A 9 -20.92 -7.85 -32.52
N LEU A 10 -22.13 -8.36 -32.27
CA LEU A 10 -22.87 -8.10 -31.05
C LEU A 10 -22.15 -8.72 -29.82
N CYS A 11 -21.61 -9.94 -29.94
CA CYS A 11 -20.78 -10.54 -28.89
C CYS A 11 -19.51 -9.73 -28.61
N LEU A 12 -18.82 -9.23 -29.64
CA LEU A 12 -17.63 -8.41 -29.51
C LEU A 12 -17.91 -7.06 -28.81
N VAL A 13 -19.06 -6.46 -29.06
CA VAL A 13 -19.49 -5.21 -28.39
C VAL A 13 -19.88 -5.47 -26.93
N CYS A 14 -20.42 -6.65 -26.60
CA CYS A 14 -20.76 -7.03 -25.23
C CYS A 14 -19.52 -7.38 -24.38
N THR A 15 -18.42 -7.85 -24.99
CA THR A 15 -17.16 -8.11 -24.28
C THR A 15 -16.33 -6.86 -24.05
N GLY A 16 -16.62 -5.75 -24.73
CA GLY A 16 -16.00 -4.44 -24.53
C GLY A 16 -16.50 -3.67 -23.31
N ARG A 17 -17.42 -4.23 -22.52
CA ARG A 17 -17.90 -3.62 -21.28
C ARG A 17 -16.96 -3.90 -20.12
N SER A 18 -16.18 -2.89 -19.84
CA SER A 18 -15.79 -2.50 -18.48
C SER A 18 -14.82 -3.44 -17.78
N THR A 19 -13.60 -3.35 -18.13
CA THR A 19 -12.51 -3.49 -17.14
C THR A 19 -12.43 -2.26 -16.21
N TYR A 20 -13.59 -1.75 -15.76
CA TYR A 20 -13.63 -0.83 -14.61
C TYR A 20 -13.61 -1.56 -13.27
N ALA A 21 -13.48 -2.88 -13.29
CA ALA A 21 -13.62 -3.74 -12.12
C ALA A 21 -12.31 -4.10 -11.47
N GLN A 22 -11.27 -3.30 -11.63
CA GLN A 22 -10.11 -3.41 -10.75
C GLN A 22 -9.65 -2.04 -10.27
N TRP A 23 -10.60 -1.31 -9.69
CA TRP A 23 -10.22 -0.67 -8.45
C TRP A 23 -9.97 -1.84 -7.48
N VAL A 24 -8.77 -2.32 -7.45
CA VAL A 24 -8.24 -2.90 -6.24
C VAL A 24 -8.34 -1.74 -5.25
N VAL A 25 -9.41 -1.76 -4.45
CA VAL A 25 -9.43 -0.98 -3.22
C VAL A 25 -8.24 -1.54 -2.48
N SER A 26 -7.12 -0.85 -2.61
CA SER A 26 -5.91 -1.23 -1.90
C SER A 26 -6.28 -1.03 -0.44
N ASP A 27 -6.56 -2.13 0.24
CA ASP A 27 -6.71 -2.13 1.67
C ASP A 27 -5.45 -1.45 2.21
N PRO A 28 -5.58 -0.35 2.98
CA PRO A 28 -4.44 0.41 3.48
C PRO A 28 -3.48 -0.46 4.29
N THR A 29 -4.00 -1.49 4.97
CA THR A 29 -3.23 -2.47 5.71
C THR A 29 -2.38 -3.34 4.76
N ASN A 30 -2.96 -3.82 3.67
CA ASN A 30 -2.25 -4.58 2.64
C ASN A 30 -1.19 -3.73 1.94
N LEU A 31 -1.45 -2.45 1.73
CA LEU A 31 -0.48 -1.52 1.16
C LEU A 31 0.70 -1.29 2.10
N ALA A 32 0.44 -1.02 3.38
CA ALA A 32 1.47 -0.89 4.40
C ALA A 32 2.29 -2.19 4.52
N GLN A 33 1.64 -3.36 4.52
CA GLN A 33 2.31 -4.66 4.55
C GLN A 33 3.17 -4.88 3.31
N GLY A 34 2.74 -4.42 2.13
CA GLY A 34 3.54 -4.45 0.90
C GLY A 34 4.84 -3.64 1.04
N ILE A 35 4.76 -2.44 1.61
CA ILE A 35 5.94 -1.60 1.90
C ILE A 35 6.86 -2.29 2.91
N VAL A 36 6.32 -2.86 3.99
CA VAL A 36 7.10 -3.62 4.98
C VAL A 36 7.84 -4.78 4.33
N ASN A 37 7.15 -5.60 3.54
CA ASN A 37 7.74 -6.76 2.90
C ASN A 37 8.86 -6.39 1.92
N SER A 38 8.64 -5.35 1.09
CA SER A 38 9.68 -4.86 0.17
C SER A 38 10.86 -4.23 0.91
N THR A 39 10.61 -3.54 2.03
CA THR A 39 11.68 -2.98 2.87
C THR A 39 12.50 -4.08 3.55
N LYS A 40 11.88 -5.18 3.98
CA LYS A 40 12.62 -6.36 4.48
C LYS A 40 13.57 -6.92 3.41
N GLN A 41 13.18 -6.91 2.13
CA GLN A 41 14.06 -7.29 1.02
C GLN A 41 15.24 -6.32 0.86
N VAL A 42 15.05 -5.01 1.11
CA VAL A 42 16.15 -4.04 1.15
C VAL A 42 17.15 -4.40 2.24
N VAL A 43 16.68 -4.79 3.42
CA VAL A 43 17.54 -5.23 4.55
C VAL A 43 18.33 -6.49 4.18
N GLU A 44 17.67 -7.48 3.58
CA GLU A 44 18.32 -8.73 3.16
C GLU A 44 19.35 -8.49 2.04
N ALA A 45 19.08 -7.53 1.16
CA ALA A 45 19.97 -7.14 0.07
C ALA A 45 21.16 -6.28 0.53
N ALA A 46 21.24 -5.91 1.80
CA ALA A 46 22.28 -5.02 2.35
C ALA A 46 23.72 -5.51 2.14
N LYS A 47 23.90 -6.79 1.89
CA LYS A 47 25.22 -7.39 1.59
C LYS A 47 25.74 -7.01 0.19
N ASN A 48 24.87 -6.52 -0.69
CA ASN A 48 25.18 -6.14 -2.06
C ASN A 48 24.45 -4.80 -2.37
N GLY A 49 25.20 -3.70 -2.42
CA GLY A 49 24.64 -2.36 -2.59
C GLY A 49 23.79 -2.18 -3.86
N GLN A 50 24.15 -2.84 -4.98
CA GLN A 50 23.34 -2.78 -6.21
C GLN A 50 21.98 -3.48 -6.05
N THR A 51 21.97 -4.64 -5.40
CA THR A 51 20.74 -5.38 -5.12
C THR A 51 19.87 -4.61 -4.12
N MET A 52 20.47 -3.94 -3.14
CA MET A 52 19.77 -3.08 -2.19
C MET A 52 19.02 -1.96 -2.90
N LEU A 53 19.69 -1.26 -3.84
CA LEU A 53 19.06 -0.19 -4.61
C LEU A 53 17.90 -0.70 -5.47
N GLN A 54 18.05 -1.87 -6.10
CA GLN A 54 16.97 -2.50 -6.87
C GLN A 54 15.77 -2.86 -5.98
N SER A 55 16.03 -3.45 -4.81
CA SER A 55 14.98 -3.78 -3.84
C SER A 55 14.26 -2.52 -3.33
N PHE A 56 15.00 -1.43 -3.12
CA PHE A 56 14.40 -0.15 -2.73
C PHE A 56 13.52 0.44 -3.84
N GLN A 57 13.88 0.28 -5.11
CA GLN A 57 13.03 0.71 -6.23
C GLN A 57 11.67 -0.01 -6.24
N GLU A 58 11.61 -1.28 -5.82
CA GLU A 58 10.33 -1.98 -5.66
C GLU A 58 9.49 -1.38 -4.51
N THR A 59 10.13 -1.00 -3.40
CA THR A 59 9.44 -0.28 -2.31
C THR A 59 8.84 1.04 -2.82
N VAL A 60 9.58 1.80 -3.61
CA VAL A 60 9.10 3.05 -4.24
C VAL A 60 7.88 2.80 -5.12
N LYS A 61 7.90 1.77 -5.97
CA LYS A 61 6.75 1.44 -6.83
C LYS A 61 5.50 1.12 -6.02
N ILE A 62 5.63 0.31 -4.96
CA ILE A 62 4.50 -0.04 -4.08
C ILE A 62 3.96 1.22 -3.42
N TYR A 63 4.85 2.09 -2.91
CA TYR A 63 4.46 3.36 -2.31
C TYR A 63 3.73 4.27 -3.31
N GLU A 64 4.24 4.44 -4.54
CA GLU A 64 3.62 5.28 -5.56
C GLU A 64 2.23 4.78 -5.98
N GLN A 65 2.01 3.46 -6.00
CA GLN A 65 0.68 2.89 -6.18
C GLN A 65 -0.26 3.26 -5.04
N GLY A 66 0.24 3.23 -3.80
CA GLY A 66 -0.51 3.60 -2.61
C GLY A 66 -0.76 5.09 -2.47
N LYS A 67 0.14 5.92 -2.94
CA LYS A 67 0.03 7.38 -2.83
C LYS A 67 -1.29 7.91 -3.40
N ARG A 68 -1.73 7.38 -4.54
CA ARG A 68 -3.01 7.75 -5.15
C ARG A 68 -4.20 7.44 -4.24
N TYR A 69 -4.13 6.34 -3.50
CA TYR A 69 -5.16 5.99 -2.52
C TYR A 69 -5.17 6.98 -1.36
N TYR A 70 -4.02 7.31 -0.78
CA TYR A 70 -3.91 8.28 0.30
C TYR A 70 -4.38 9.67 -0.15
N ASP A 71 -4.03 10.11 -1.35
CA ASP A 71 -4.45 11.40 -1.89
C ASP A 71 -5.97 11.45 -2.13
N ALA A 72 -6.56 10.35 -2.64
CA ALA A 72 -8.00 10.24 -2.76
C ALA A 72 -8.69 10.28 -1.40
N LEU A 73 -8.15 9.60 -0.39
CA LEU A 73 -8.70 9.57 0.96
C LEU A 73 -8.66 10.94 1.64
N LYS A 74 -7.63 11.76 1.39
CA LYS A 74 -7.55 13.15 1.90
C LYS A 74 -8.72 14.01 1.43
N SER A 75 -9.27 13.76 0.25
CA SER A 75 -10.38 14.54 -0.32
C SER A 75 -11.74 14.21 0.29
N VAL A 76 -11.87 13.11 1.05
CA VAL A 76 -13.12 12.69 1.68
C VAL A 76 -13.38 13.51 2.94
N SER A 77 -14.39 14.37 2.90
CA SER A 77 -14.69 15.32 4.01
C SER A 77 -15.92 14.96 4.85
N ASN A 78 -16.92 14.28 4.26
CA ASN A 78 -18.22 14.03 4.90
C ASN A 78 -18.26 12.68 5.66
N LEU A 79 -17.35 12.52 6.63
CA LEU A 79 -17.27 11.29 7.43
C LEU A 79 -17.85 11.51 8.84
N VAL A 80 -18.51 10.48 9.35
CA VAL A 80 -18.87 10.40 10.77
C VAL A 80 -17.60 10.36 11.64
N ARG A 81 -17.73 10.71 12.91
CA ARG A 81 -16.59 10.93 13.82
C ARG A 81 -15.66 9.72 13.93
N SER A 82 -16.20 8.49 14.01
CA SER A 82 -15.41 7.26 14.08
C SER A 82 -14.65 6.99 12.79
N ALA A 83 -15.34 7.08 11.63
CA ALA A 83 -14.71 6.90 10.32
C ALA A 83 -13.61 7.95 10.05
N ARG A 84 -13.76 9.17 10.58
CA ARG A 84 -12.73 10.21 10.49
C ARG A 84 -11.46 9.85 11.27
N LYS A 85 -11.58 9.20 12.42
CA LYS A 85 -10.42 8.71 13.17
C LYS A 85 -9.66 7.63 12.40
N VAL A 86 -10.39 6.67 11.82
CA VAL A 86 -9.79 5.63 10.95
C VAL A 86 -9.09 6.28 9.75
N GLN A 87 -9.74 7.24 9.08
CA GLN A 87 -9.14 8.00 7.99
C GLN A 87 -7.82 8.65 8.42
N GLN A 88 -7.79 9.31 9.57
CA GLN A 88 -6.59 9.97 10.09
C GLN A 88 -5.46 8.96 10.35
N CYS A 89 -5.76 7.80 10.93
CA CYS A 89 -4.75 6.76 11.15
C CYS A 89 -4.19 6.22 9.83
N ILE A 90 -5.05 5.98 8.83
CA ILE A 90 -4.61 5.54 7.49
C ILE A 90 -3.67 6.60 6.87
N LEU A 91 -4.03 7.89 6.96
CA LEU A 91 -3.22 8.97 6.41
C LEU A 91 -1.87 9.10 7.13
N LEU A 92 -1.81 8.86 8.44
CA LEU A 92 -0.55 8.85 9.20
C LEU A 92 0.37 7.71 8.76
N VAL A 93 -0.16 6.50 8.51
CA VAL A 93 0.64 5.38 7.95
C VAL A 93 1.19 5.74 6.57
N GLY A 94 0.38 6.41 5.75
CA GLY A 94 0.81 6.94 4.44
C GLY A 94 1.93 7.97 4.57
N GLU A 95 1.84 8.88 5.53
CA GLU A 95 2.83 9.92 5.79
C GLU A 95 4.15 9.32 6.31
N ILE A 96 4.11 8.33 7.19
CA ILE A 96 5.30 7.60 7.64
C ILE A 96 5.98 6.91 6.45
N SER A 97 5.21 6.32 5.56
CA SER A 97 5.73 5.68 4.34
C SER A 97 6.38 6.70 3.39
N ASP A 98 5.80 7.90 3.27
CA ASP A 98 6.34 9.03 2.50
C ASP A 98 7.69 9.47 3.05
N ILE A 99 7.76 9.71 4.36
CA ILE A 99 9.00 10.09 5.07
C ILE A 99 10.09 9.03 4.84
N TYR A 100 9.74 7.73 4.91
CA TYR A 100 10.69 6.67 4.66
C TYR A 100 11.20 6.69 3.22
N VAL A 101 10.30 6.70 2.24
CA VAL A 101 10.69 6.65 0.82
C VAL A 101 11.55 7.86 0.45
N ASP A 102 11.15 9.05 0.84
CA ASP A 102 11.88 10.28 0.52
C ASP A 102 13.20 10.41 1.30
N GLY A 103 13.20 10.03 2.57
CA GLY A 103 14.40 10.04 3.40
C GLY A 103 15.43 9.01 2.92
N TYR A 104 14.98 7.77 2.70
CA TYR A 104 15.87 6.69 2.28
C TYR A 104 16.45 6.90 0.86
N ARG A 105 15.64 7.47 -0.05
CA ARG A 105 16.10 7.84 -1.40
C ARG A 105 17.31 8.76 -1.39
N ARG A 106 17.40 9.66 -0.39
CA ARG A 106 18.52 10.60 -0.26
C ARG A 106 19.80 9.94 0.21
N ILE A 107 19.70 8.90 1.03
CA ILE A 107 20.87 8.27 1.67
C ILE A 107 21.33 6.98 1.00
N VAL A 108 20.48 6.29 0.22
CA VAL A 108 20.79 4.99 -0.38
C VAL A 108 21.92 5.06 -1.42
N GLY A 109 22.17 6.23 -1.98
CA GLY A 109 23.28 6.49 -2.91
C GLY A 109 24.41 7.35 -2.31
N ASP A 110 24.36 7.64 -1.02
CA ASP A 110 25.34 8.48 -0.33
C ASP A 110 26.47 7.60 0.22
N GLU A 111 27.71 7.86 -0.24
CA GLU A 111 28.91 7.12 0.15
C GLU A 111 29.28 7.27 1.64
N ASN A 112 28.68 8.24 2.34
CA ASN A 112 28.86 8.42 3.77
C ASN A 112 28.15 7.35 4.62
N PHE A 113 27.26 6.56 4.03
CA PHE A 113 26.53 5.48 4.70
C PHE A 113 27.06 4.11 4.26
N THR A 114 27.40 3.30 5.22
CA THR A 114 27.73 1.89 4.97
C THR A 114 26.47 1.08 4.65
N PRO A 115 26.56 -0.04 3.91
CA PRO A 115 25.44 -0.93 3.67
C PRO A 115 24.74 -1.41 4.96
N ALA A 116 25.50 -1.61 6.04
CA ALA A 116 24.95 -2.02 7.33
C ALA A 116 24.10 -0.91 7.98
N GLU A 117 24.52 0.34 7.90
CA GLU A 117 23.76 1.49 8.40
C GLU A 117 22.50 1.70 7.59
N LEU A 118 22.58 1.60 6.26
CA LEU A 118 21.41 1.67 5.39
C LEU A 118 20.39 0.55 5.71
N ALA A 119 20.87 -0.67 5.95
CA ALA A 119 20.03 -1.79 6.36
C ALA A 119 19.36 -1.54 7.73
N ALA A 120 20.10 -0.99 8.70
CA ALA A 120 19.56 -0.67 10.01
C ALA A 120 18.46 0.40 9.94
N ILE A 121 18.66 1.43 9.12
CA ILE A 121 17.67 2.49 8.88
C ILE A 121 16.42 1.89 8.23
N ALA A 122 16.57 1.07 7.17
CA ALA A 122 15.45 0.40 6.51
C ALA A 122 14.68 -0.50 7.49
N ALA A 123 15.37 -1.28 8.32
CA ALA A 123 14.75 -2.13 9.33
C ALA A 123 13.96 -1.32 10.36
N GLY A 124 14.47 -0.18 10.79
CA GLY A 124 13.78 0.74 11.70
C GLY A 124 12.46 1.23 11.11
N TYR A 125 12.46 1.69 9.87
CA TYR A 125 11.24 2.12 9.18
C TYR A 125 10.26 0.96 8.94
N ALA A 126 10.76 -0.21 8.52
CA ALA A 126 9.90 -1.39 8.35
C ALA A 126 9.14 -1.71 9.63
N ARG A 127 9.81 -1.67 10.78
CA ARG A 127 9.20 -1.92 12.09
C ARG A 127 8.13 -0.87 12.43
N ILE A 128 8.42 0.42 12.24
CA ILE A 128 7.46 1.49 12.54
C ILE A 128 6.19 1.32 11.68
N ILE A 129 6.35 1.04 10.38
CA ILE A 129 5.22 0.87 9.47
C ILE A 129 4.42 -0.40 9.84
N GLU A 130 5.10 -1.50 10.20
CA GLU A 130 4.47 -2.77 10.59
C GLU A 130 3.63 -2.60 11.87
N GLU A 131 4.19 -1.96 12.90
CA GLU A 131 3.49 -1.64 14.15
C GLU A 131 2.28 -0.73 13.88
N SER A 132 2.48 0.35 13.09
CA SER A 132 1.40 1.28 12.73
C SER A 132 0.29 0.62 11.92
N ALA A 133 0.62 -0.32 11.03
CA ALA A 133 -0.37 -1.08 10.27
C ALA A 133 -1.15 -2.07 11.14
N GLY A 134 -0.52 -2.65 12.17
CA GLY A 134 -1.16 -3.48 13.18
C GLY A 134 -2.23 -2.71 13.96
N GLU A 135 -1.86 -1.56 14.52
CA GLU A 135 -2.78 -0.66 15.23
C GLU A 135 -3.94 -0.20 14.33
N LEU A 136 -3.66 0.10 13.06
CA LEU A 136 -4.70 0.47 12.10
C LEU A 136 -5.69 -0.67 11.89
N LYS A 137 -5.22 -1.91 11.77
CA LYS A 137 -6.08 -3.08 11.60
C LYS A 137 -6.99 -3.28 12.82
N GLU A 138 -6.45 -3.21 14.03
CA GLU A 138 -7.24 -3.31 15.27
C GLU A 138 -8.32 -2.21 15.34
N LEU A 139 -7.96 -0.98 14.95
CA LEU A 139 -8.92 0.12 14.91
C LEU A 139 -10.03 -0.12 13.88
N GLN A 140 -9.71 -0.68 12.71
CA GLN A 140 -10.69 -1.03 11.69
C GLN A 140 -11.65 -2.12 12.17
N ASP A 141 -11.14 -3.12 12.87
CA ASP A 141 -11.95 -4.22 13.44
C ASP A 141 -12.92 -3.69 14.51
N ILE A 142 -12.52 -2.70 15.31
CA ILE A 142 -13.39 -2.05 16.31
C ILE A 142 -14.48 -1.20 15.64
N VAL A 143 -14.17 -0.53 14.53
CA VAL A 143 -15.11 0.40 13.85
C VAL A 143 -16.06 -0.33 12.91
N ASN A 144 -15.64 -1.47 12.36
CA ASN A 144 -16.43 -2.33 11.46
C ASN A 144 -16.72 -3.69 12.12
N PRO A 145 -17.58 -3.78 13.12
CA PRO A 145 -17.87 -5.05 13.81
C PRO A 145 -18.76 -5.98 12.98
N THR A 146 -18.53 -6.11 11.67
CA THR A 146 -19.30 -6.97 10.79
C THR A 146 -19.09 -8.47 11.02
N ASP A 147 -18.09 -8.85 11.83
CA ASP A 147 -17.79 -10.24 12.22
C ASP A 147 -18.03 -10.54 13.70
N MET A 148 -18.60 -9.63 14.49
CA MET A 148 -19.13 -10.02 15.78
C MET A 148 -20.37 -10.89 15.53
N SER A 149 -20.08 -12.18 15.43
CA SER A 149 -20.98 -13.32 15.43
C SER A 149 -22.24 -13.02 16.26
N LEU A 150 -23.40 -13.06 15.59
CA LEU A 150 -24.72 -13.22 16.20
C LEU A 150 -24.88 -14.63 16.87
N THR A 151 -23.82 -15.16 17.48
CA THR A 151 -23.81 -16.43 18.19
C THR A 151 -23.58 -16.22 19.67
N ASP A 152 -24.39 -15.38 20.31
CA ASP A 152 -24.69 -15.49 21.72
C ASP A 152 -26.20 -15.27 21.92
N LYS A 153 -26.92 -16.36 21.71
CA LYS A 153 -28.21 -16.63 22.33
C LYS A 153 -28.12 -17.93 23.09
#